data_4a45b6894dcb43a057c76cddc61d8a2a
#
_entry.id   4a45b6894dcb43a057c76cddc61d8a2a
#
_cell.length_a   1.000
_cell.length_b   1.000
_cell.length_c   1.000
_cell.angle_alpha   90.00
_cell.angle_beta   90.00
_cell.angle_gamma   90.00
#
_symmetry.space_group_name_H-M   'P 1'
#
loop_
_entity.id
_entity.type
_entity.pdbx_description
1 polymer ?
#
loop_
_entity_poly.entity_id
_entity_poly.type
_entity_poly.pdbx_seq_one_letter_code
_entity_poly.pdbx_strand_id
1 'polypeptide(L)'
;MPTFKSSCVLFLLIAHIILSGTALGNETDVTISRSILTNTLDWVNKSDMTDDQKAKLSRHSCGAFIDPLIDDQGALLEMEDAPLVVYSEDSEATSDSSVILKGDVQISQGNRKIRADTAMLDQGNRQVSLKGNVQFREPGLLLIGQEANIDIDNRNVVMDDLTYVIHEASLRGYAKNLNRTDEGKIKIVEASYSTCEPGDSSWKLITDQIEIDQDSGWATVKNARLDVKDIPIFFFPYLKVPIDQRRSSGLLFPDININTENGLDITQPIYWNLAPNYDATIAPRVI
;
A
#
# COMPACT_ATOMS: atom_id res chain seq x y z
N MET A 1 -16.27 -14.77 -20.89
CA MET A 1 -15.65 -14.58 -19.56
C MET A 1 -15.36 -13.10 -19.41
N PRO A 2 -16.06 -12.36 -18.59
CA PRO A 2 -15.73 -10.95 -18.38
C PRO A 2 -14.65 -10.85 -17.30
N THR A 3 -13.53 -10.27 -17.67
CA THR A 3 -12.43 -9.87 -16.79
C THR A 3 -12.94 -8.80 -15.83
N PHE A 4 -12.98 -9.11 -14.56
CA PHE A 4 -13.36 -8.20 -13.49
C PHE A 4 -12.20 -7.21 -13.22
N LYS A 5 -12.12 -6.15 -14.01
CA LYS A 5 -11.37 -4.93 -13.70
C LYS A 5 -12.35 -3.94 -13.09
N SER A 6 -12.53 -3.93 -11.80
CA SER A 6 -13.22 -2.80 -11.16
C SER A 6 -13.22 -2.93 -9.65
N SER A 7 -12.23 -2.40 -8.99
CA SER A 7 -12.33 -2.04 -7.58
C SER A 7 -11.97 -0.57 -7.30
N CYS A 8 -11.57 0.20 -8.30
CA CYS A 8 -11.10 1.58 -8.13
C CYS A 8 -12.12 2.66 -8.55
N VAL A 9 -13.25 2.31 -9.17
CA VAL A 9 -14.11 3.28 -9.87
C VAL A 9 -15.12 4.00 -8.95
N LEU A 10 -15.43 3.45 -7.79
CA LEU A 10 -16.54 4.01 -6.97
C LEU A 10 -16.14 5.17 -6.05
N PHE A 11 -14.87 5.38 -5.78
CA PHE A 11 -14.43 6.50 -4.91
C PHE A 11 -14.39 7.86 -5.62
N LEU A 12 -14.57 7.91 -6.94
CA LEU A 12 -14.42 9.13 -7.75
C LEU A 12 -15.70 9.97 -7.90
N LEU A 13 -16.88 9.44 -7.57
CA LEU A 13 -18.16 10.14 -7.77
C LEU A 13 -18.52 11.14 -6.67
N ILE A 14 -17.90 11.09 -5.50
CA ILE A 14 -18.19 12.01 -4.40
C ILE A 14 -17.35 13.31 -4.47
N ALA A 15 -16.30 13.34 -5.29
CA ALA A 15 -15.35 14.47 -5.35
C ALA A 15 -15.82 15.69 -6.18
N HIS A 16 -17.03 15.69 -6.77
CA HIS A 16 -17.48 16.77 -7.67
C HIS A 16 -18.35 17.83 -7.03
N ILE A 17 -18.61 17.80 -5.75
CA ILE A 17 -19.36 18.84 -5.05
C ILE A 17 -18.50 19.36 -3.89
N ILE A 18 -17.81 20.43 -4.06
CA ILE A 18 -17.71 21.62 -3.21
C ILE A 18 -16.62 22.57 -3.77
N LEU A 19 -17.08 23.81 -3.97
CA LEU A 19 -16.40 24.97 -4.51
C LEU A 19 -15.25 25.51 -3.64
N SER A 20 -14.20 25.96 -4.36
CA SER A 20 -13.35 27.15 -4.12
C SER A 20 -13.31 27.76 -2.72
N GLY A 21 -12.17 27.56 -2.05
CA GLY A 21 -11.69 28.42 -0.97
C GLY A 21 -10.20 28.67 -1.17
N THR A 22 -9.86 29.90 -1.56
CA THR A 22 -8.48 30.37 -1.71
C THR A 22 -7.85 30.57 -0.33
N ALA A 23 -6.84 29.79 0.01
CA ALA A 23 -5.90 30.09 1.08
C ALA A 23 -4.53 30.33 0.45
N LEU A 24 -4.07 31.57 0.51
CA LEU A 24 -2.72 31.98 0.16
C LEU A 24 -1.75 31.52 1.26
N GLY A 25 -1.11 30.39 1.07
CA GLY A 25 0.01 29.90 1.86
C GLY A 25 1.17 29.58 0.93
N ASN A 26 2.36 29.98 1.32
CA ASN A 26 3.65 29.96 0.64
C ASN A 26 3.81 28.80 -0.36
N GLU A 27 3.55 29.05 -1.64
CA GLU A 27 3.52 28.03 -2.72
C GLU A 27 4.87 27.32 -2.97
N THR A 28 5.99 27.96 -2.61
CA THR A 28 7.33 27.44 -2.91
C THR A 28 7.76 26.28 -2.00
N ASP A 29 7.48 26.33 -0.71
CA ASP A 29 7.85 25.27 0.25
C ASP A 29 7.01 23.99 0.05
N VAL A 30 5.73 24.16 -0.28
CA VAL A 30 4.82 23.05 -0.54
C VAL A 30 5.20 22.30 -1.83
N THR A 31 5.63 23.04 -2.85
CA THR A 31 5.99 22.46 -4.16
C THR A 31 7.27 21.64 -4.08
N ILE A 32 8.30 22.10 -3.36
CA ILE A 32 9.56 21.38 -3.19
C ILE A 32 9.33 20.11 -2.35
N SER A 33 8.57 20.20 -1.26
CA SER A 33 8.23 19.06 -0.42
C SER A 33 7.42 18.00 -1.17
N ARG A 34 6.48 18.44 -2.02
CA ARG A 34 5.65 17.53 -2.85
C ARG A 34 6.46 16.81 -3.91
N SER A 35 7.39 17.51 -4.59
CA SER A 35 8.24 16.88 -5.62
C SER A 35 9.21 15.86 -5.04
N ILE A 36 9.74 16.08 -3.84
CA ILE A 36 10.58 15.11 -3.13
C ILE A 36 9.76 13.86 -2.78
N LEU A 37 8.55 14.03 -2.24
CA LEU A 37 7.66 12.92 -1.89
C LEU A 37 7.24 12.10 -3.11
N THR A 38 6.93 12.75 -4.25
CA THR A 38 6.56 12.03 -5.48
C THR A 38 7.69 11.13 -5.97
N ASN A 39 8.92 11.64 -6.03
CA ASN A 39 10.08 10.86 -6.47
C ASN A 39 10.43 9.73 -5.49
N THR A 40 10.27 9.96 -4.18
CA THR A 40 10.59 8.94 -3.17
C THR A 40 9.60 7.78 -3.17
N LEU A 41 8.33 8.05 -3.53
CA LEU A 41 7.25 7.06 -3.50
C LEU A 41 6.90 6.50 -4.89
N ASP A 42 7.77 6.63 -5.88
CA ASP A 42 7.58 6.10 -7.24
C ASP A 42 6.31 6.61 -7.96
N TRP A 43 5.85 7.79 -7.60
CA TRP A 43 4.73 8.42 -8.27
C TRP A 43 5.13 9.02 -9.61
N VAL A 44 4.41 8.67 -10.66
CA VAL A 44 4.57 9.22 -12.00
C VAL A 44 3.29 9.93 -12.41
N ASN A 45 3.41 11.21 -12.78
CA ASN A 45 2.28 11.97 -13.29
C ASN A 45 1.85 11.45 -14.66
N LYS A 46 0.57 11.55 -14.95
CA LYS A 46 0.00 11.09 -16.22
C LYS A 46 0.68 11.72 -17.45
N SER A 47 1.15 12.97 -17.34
CA SER A 47 1.92 13.66 -18.40
C SER A 47 3.22 12.94 -18.76
N ASP A 48 3.86 12.33 -17.77
CA ASP A 48 5.22 11.78 -17.86
C ASP A 48 5.21 10.26 -18.15
N MET A 49 4.02 9.67 -18.24
CA MET A 49 3.82 8.26 -18.52
C MET A 49 3.92 7.93 -20.01
N THR A 50 4.35 6.71 -20.30
CA THR A 50 4.26 6.12 -21.65
C THR A 50 2.80 5.86 -22.03
N ASP A 51 2.55 5.67 -23.34
CA ASP A 51 1.17 5.41 -23.81
C ASP A 51 0.63 4.07 -23.30
N ASP A 52 1.46 3.06 -23.13
CA ASP A 52 1.09 1.76 -22.54
C ASP A 52 0.74 1.89 -21.06
N GLN A 53 1.48 2.71 -20.31
CA GLN A 53 1.17 3.02 -18.92
C GLN A 53 -0.15 3.78 -18.81
N LYS A 54 -0.38 4.79 -19.68
CA LYS A 54 -1.64 5.54 -19.72
C LYS A 54 -2.85 4.67 -20.05
N ALA A 55 -2.69 3.65 -20.89
CA ALA A 55 -3.77 2.74 -21.25
C ALA A 55 -4.27 1.88 -20.07
N LYS A 56 -3.41 1.65 -19.08
CA LYS A 56 -3.73 0.91 -17.86
C LYS A 56 -4.39 1.78 -16.77
N LEU A 57 -4.33 3.10 -16.91
CA LEU A 57 -4.91 4.04 -15.93
C LEU A 57 -6.44 4.13 -16.02
N SER A 58 -7.07 4.40 -14.90
CA SER A 58 -8.46 4.85 -14.90
C SER A 58 -8.57 6.24 -15.56
N ARG A 59 -9.72 6.53 -16.16
CA ARG A 59 -9.94 7.81 -16.87
C ARG A 59 -9.71 9.05 -16.00
N HIS A 60 -9.93 8.94 -14.71
CA HIS A 60 -9.89 10.04 -13.75
C HIS A 60 -8.59 10.10 -12.94
N SER A 61 -7.63 9.20 -13.19
CA SER A 61 -6.36 9.20 -12.48
C SER A 61 -5.44 10.31 -13.00
N CYS A 62 -4.81 11.05 -12.08
CA CYS A 62 -3.79 12.06 -12.37
C CYS A 62 -2.40 11.44 -12.58
N GLY A 63 -2.19 10.19 -12.15
CA GLY A 63 -0.95 9.46 -12.22
C GLY A 63 -1.09 8.07 -11.60
N ALA A 64 0.03 7.38 -11.39
CA ALA A 64 0.10 6.11 -10.67
C ALA A 64 1.47 5.91 -10.01
N PHE A 65 1.53 4.98 -9.07
CA PHE A 65 2.77 4.48 -8.52
C PHE A 65 3.31 3.40 -9.46
N ILE A 66 4.47 3.64 -10.06
CA ILE A 66 5.09 2.75 -11.05
C ILE A 66 6.32 2.11 -10.42
N ASP A 67 6.33 0.78 -10.37
CA ASP A 67 7.46 0.03 -9.83
C ASP A 67 8.67 0.13 -10.75
N PRO A 68 9.80 0.69 -10.29
CA PRO A 68 11.02 0.79 -11.09
C PRO A 68 11.75 -0.56 -11.25
N LEU A 69 11.35 -1.62 -10.53
CA LEU A 69 11.91 -2.97 -10.67
C LEU A 69 11.25 -3.76 -11.81
N ILE A 70 10.08 -3.34 -12.26
CA ILE A 70 9.35 -4.00 -13.34
C ILE A 70 9.63 -3.19 -14.62
N ASP A 71 10.64 -3.59 -15.38
CA ASP A 71 10.79 -3.12 -16.74
C ASP A 71 9.96 -3.98 -17.71
N ASP A 72 9.73 -3.47 -18.92
CA ASP A 72 8.87 -4.10 -19.92
C ASP A 72 9.40 -5.46 -20.45
N GLN A 73 10.52 -5.96 -19.94
CA GLN A 73 11.21 -7.18 -20.40
C GLN A 73 11.41 -8.24 -19.30
N GLY A 74 10.87 -8.02 -18.14
CA GLY A 74 10.83 -8.76 -16.88
C GLY A 74 11.12 -10.25 -16.82
N ALA A 75 12.36 -10.67 -16.99
CA ALA A 75 12.82 -11.90 -16.37
C ALA A 75 13.15 -11.61 -14.90
N LEU A 76 12.20 -11.87 -14.03
CA LEU A 76 12.44 -11.90 -12.58
C LEU A 76 13.43 -13.02 -12.30
N LEU A 77 14.63 -12.70 -11.81
CA LEU A 77 15.56 -13.71 -11.29
C LEU A 77 14.87 -14.42 -10.12
N GLU A 78 14.82 -15.75 -10.17
CA GLU A 78 14.30 -16.53 -9.05
C GLU A 78 15.14 -16.23 -7.80
N MET A 79 14.47 -15.98 -6.68
CA MET A 79 15.10 -15.49 -5.44
C MET A 79 16.07 -16.51 -4.84
N GLU A 80 15.82 -17.81 -5.05
CA GLU A 80 16.59 -18.90 -4.45
C GLU A 80 18.01 -19.01 -5.05
N ASP A 81 18.19 -18.64 -6.32
CA ASP A 81 19.46 -18.74 -7.03
C ASP A 81 20.25 -17.42 -7.05
N ALA A 82 19.68 -16.32 -6.57
CA ALA A 82 20.31 -15.02 -6.60
C ALA A 82 21.35 -14.87 -5.47
N PRO A 83 22.58 -14.43 -5.76
CA PRO A 83 23.55 -14.16 -4.73
C PRO A 83 23.13 -12.99 -3.84
N LEU A 84 23.41 -13.11 -2.54
CA LEU A 84 23.32 -11.99 -1.61
C LEU A 84 24.50 -11.07 -1.82
N VAL A 85 24.24 -9.81 -2.18
CA VAL A 85 25.25 -8.77 -2.35
C VAL A 85 25.06 -7.71 -1.29
N VAL A 86 26.13 -7.39 -0.57
CA VAL A 86 26.14 -6.38 0.49
C VAL A 86 27.21 -5.34 0.15
N TYR A 87 26.82 -4.07 0.21
CA TYR A 87 27.70 -2.92 0.07
C TYR A 87 27.53 -2.00 1.27
N SER A 88 28.63 -1.42 1.76
CA SER A 88 28.66 -0.36 2.76
C SER A 88 29.95 0.44 2.61
N GLU A 89 29.97 1.69 3.06
CA GLU A 89 31.18 2.51 3.04
C GLU A 89 32.20 2.05 4.09
N ASP A 90 31.70 1.58 5.25
CA ASP A 90 32.53 1.12 6.35
C ASP A 90 31.92 -0.12 7.04
N SER A 91 32.77 -0.96 7.66
CA SER A 91 32.37 -2.14 8.40
C SER A 91 33.22 -2.33 9.65
N GLU A 92 32.55 -2.61 10.76
CA GLU A 92 33.19 -2.82 12.06
C GLU A 92 32.69 -4.11 12.70
N ALA A 93 33.63 -4.98 13.07
CA ALA A 93 33.30 -6.15 13.88
C ALA A 93 33.38 -5.76 15.36
N THR A 94 32.25 -5.80 16.07
CA THR A 94 32.14 -5.33 17.45
C THR A 94 32.39 -6.44 18.48
N SER A 95 32.16 -7.68 18.11
CA SER A 95 32.38 -8.88 18.93
C SER A 95 32.49 -10.09 18.01
N ASP A 96 32.79 -11.26 18.58
CA ASP A 96 32.92 -12.51 17.82
C ASP A 96 31.67 -12.89 17.00
N SER A 97 30.53 -12.23 17.24
CA SER A 97 29.24 -12.55 16.58
C SER A 97 28.49 -11.36 16.00
N SER A 98 29.01 -10.13 16.11
CA SER A 98 28.28 -8.94 15.64
C SER A 98 29.09 -8.11 14.66
N VAL A 99 28.46 -7.73 13.55
CA VAL A 99 29.04 -6.87 12.51
C VAL A 99 28.11 -5.65 12.32
N ILE A 100 28.75 -4.48 12.32
CA ILE A 100 28.06 -3.21 12.03
C ILE A 100 28.54 -2.71 10.67
N LEU A 101 27.59 -2.44 9.77
CA LEU A 101 27.82 -1.81 8.48
C LEU A 101 27.34 -0.36 8.57
N LYS A 102 28.12 0.59 8.05
CA LYS A 102 27.83 2.02 8.13
C LYS A 102 28.02 2.69 6.77
N GLY A 103 27.20 3.72 6.50
CA GLY A 103 27.26 4.53 5.29
C GLY A 103 26.66 3.84 4.07
N ASP A 104 25.54 4.37 3.57
CA ASP A 104 24.80 3.88 2.39
C ASP A 104 24.77 2.35 2.27
N VAL A 105 24.34 1.68 3.35
CA VAL A 105 24.25 0.23 3.36
C VAL A 105 23.24 -0.23 2.33
N GLN A 106 23.66 -1.08 1.41
CA GLN A 106 22.81 -1.65 0.38
C GLN A 106 22.94 -3.18 0.44
N ILE A 107 21.80 -3.84 0.58
CA ILE A 107 21.69 -5.30 0.58
C ILE A 107 20.76 -5.68 -0.55
N SER A 108 21.19 -6.55 -1.45
CA SER A 108 20.36 -7.00 -2.57
C SER A 108 20.46 -8.50 -2.76
N GLN A 109 19.32 -9.10 -3.11
CA GLN A 109 19.20 -10.49 -3.53
C GLN A 109 18.13 -10.59 -4.61
N GLY A 110 18.55 -10.84 -5.83
CA GLY A 110 17.64 -10.80 -6.99
C GLY A 110 16.97 -9.44 -7.11
N ASN A 111 15.65 -9.43 -7.11
CA ASN A 111 14.84 -8.22 -7.20
C ASN A 111 14.50 -7.59 -5.85
N ARG A 112 14.96 -8.17 -4.73
CA ARG A 112 14.79 -7.58 -3.41
C ARG A 112 15.98 -6.67 -3.09
N LYS A 113 15.69 -5.45 -2.66
CA LYS A 113 16.69 -4.44 -2.29
C LYS A 113 16.34 -3.82 -0.94
N ILE A 114 17.36 -3.70 -0.10
CA ILE A 114 17.27 -3.01 1.18
C ILE A 114 18.32 -1.91 1.19
N ARG A 115 17.97 -0.73 1.68
CA ARG A 115 18.87 0.37 1.97
C ARG A 115 18.69 0.83 3.40
N ALA A 116 19.79 1.28 4.03
CA ALA A 116 19.77 1.90 5.35
C ALA A 116 21.05 2.73 5.55
N ASP A 117 21.04 3.65 6.51
CA ASP A 117 22.27 4.35 6.86
C ASP A 117 23.22 3.43 7.67
N THR A 118 22.65 2.53 8.46
CA THR A 118 23.39 1.56 9.28
C THR A 118 22.64 0.23 9.33
N ALA A 119 23.40 -0.86 9.27
CA ALA A 119 22.88 -2.21 9.53
C ALA A 119 23.75 -2.92 10.57
N MET A 120 23.12 -3.51 11.57
CA MET A 120 23.78 -4.36 12.56
C MET A 120 23.31 -5.80 12.39
N LEU A 121 24.23 -6.69 12.11
CA LEU A 121 23.98 -8.13 12.06
C LEU A 121 24.50 -8.77 13.33
N ASP A 122 23.63 -9.35 14.13
CA ASP A 122 23.94 -10.23 15.25
C ASP A 122 23.85 -11.69 14.78
N GLN A 123 25.01 -12.29 14.52
CA GLN A 123 25.09 -13.68 14.05
C GLN A 123 24.71 -14.69 15.15
N GLY A 124 24.96 -14.34 16.42
CA GLY A 124 24.61 -15.20 17.55
C GLY A 124 23.11 -15.35 17.76
N ASN A 125 22.39 -14.25 17.66
CA ASN A 125 20.92 -14.20 17.77
C ASN A 125 20.20 -14.26 16.42
N ARG A 126 20.95 -14.28 15.31
CA ARG A 126 20.44 -14.27 13.92
C ARG A 126 19.44 -13.14 13.68
N GLN A 127 19.78 -11.94 14.17
CA GLN A 127 18.98 -10.74 14.06
C GLN A 127 19.68 -9.68 13.20
N VAL A 128 18.90 -8.93 12.42
CA VAL A 128 19.36 -7.78 11.66
C VAL A 128 18.58 -6.56 12.12
N SER A 129 19.28 -5.52 12.55
CA SER A 129 18.69 -4.22 12.86
C SER A 129 19.16 -3.19 11.83
N LEU A 130 18.21 -2.54 11.17
CA LEU A 130 18.44 -1.51 10.16
C LEU A 130 18.02 -0.16 10.73
N LYS A 131 18.83 0.89 10.57
CA LYS A 131 18.57 2.22 11.11
C LYS A 131 18.92 3.31 10.11
N GLY A 132 18.08 4.34 10.11
CA GLY A 132 18.23 5.53 9.29
C GLY A 132 17.85 5.28 7.82
N ASN A 133 16.90 6.04 7.30
CA ASN A 133 16.47 6.01 5.92
C ASN A 133 16.23 4.58 5.37
N VAL A 134 15.63 3.72 6.21
CA VAL A 134 15.38 2.34 5.84
C VAL A 134 14.41 2.27 4.68
N GLN A 135 14.84 1.65 3.58
CA GLN A 135 14.03 1.39 2.42
C GLN A 135 14.08 -0.10 2.08
N PHE A 136 12.94 -0.73 2.06
CA PHE A 136 12.77 -2.10 1.58
C PHE A 136 11.98 -2.06 0.27
N ARG A 137 12.49 -2.72 -0.75
CA ARG A 137 11.88 -2.77 -2.07
C ARG A 137 11.90 -4.20 -2.60
N GLU A 138 10.75 -4.68 -3.03
CA GLU A 138 10.58 -5.89 -3.82
C GLU A 138 9.52 -5.64 -4.90
N PRO A 139 9.40 -6.47 -5.96
CA PRO A 139 8.43 -6.25 -7.02
C PRO A 139 7.02 -6.06 -6.47
N GLY A 140 6.41 -4.92 -6.80
CA GLY A 140 5.08 -4.54 -6.35
C GLY A 140 5.01 -3.84 -4.98
N LEU A 141 6.10 -3.81 -4.20
CA LEU A 141 6.09 -3.27 -2.84
C LEU A 141 7.29 -2.36 -2.56
N LEU A 142 7.02 -1.20 -1.96
CA LEU A 142 8.00 -0.30 -1.38
C LEU A 142 7.60 0.01 0.06
N LEU A 143 8.53 -0.17 1.00
CA LEU A 143 8.41 0.26 2.40
C LEU A 143 9.52 1.24 2.72
N ILE A 144 9.20 2.34 3.41
CA ILE A 144 10.14 3.37 3.83
C ILE A 144 9.89 3.69 5.29
N GLY A 145 10.93 3.67 6.12
CA GLY A 145 10.83 4.00 7.56
C GLY A 145 12.18 4.37 8.15
N GLN A 146 12.23 4.50 9.46
CA GLN A 146 13.45 4.88 10.16
C GLN A 146 14.18 3.70 10.77
N GLU A 147 13.47 2.65 11.13
CA GLU A 147 14.02 1.46 11.76
C GLU A 147 13.27 0.20 11.32
N ALA A 148 14.02 -0.88 11.10
CA ALA A 148 13.45 -2.20 10.87
C ALA A 148 14.28 -3.25 11.61
N ASN A 149 13.59 -4.22 12.22
CA ASN A 149 14.20 -5.34 12.92
C ASN A 149 13.73 -6.65 12.29
N ILE A 150 14.68 -7.51 11.95
CA ILE A 150 14.44 -8.78 11.26
C ILE A 150 15.01 -9.90 12.11
N ASP A 151 14.17 -10.84 12.48
CA ASP A 151 14.58 -12.12 13.06
C ASP A 151 14.63 -13.16 11.93
N ILE A 152 15.84 -13.64 11.63
CA ILE A 152 16.08 -14.51 10.47
C ILE A 152 15.49 -15.90 10.73
N ASP A 153 15.60 -16.42 11.96
CA ASP A 153 15.14 -17.76 12.29
C ASP A 153 13.63 -17.87 12.30
N ASN A 154 12.97 -16.88 12.90
CA ASN A 154 11.52 -16.82 12.98
C ASN A 154 10.89 -16.08 11.80
N ARG A 155 11.69 -15.62 10.81
CA ARG A 155 11.21 -14.84 9.65
C ARG A 155 10.32 -13.66 10.04
N ASN A 156 10.51 -13.15 11.25
CA ASN A 156 9.74 -12.03 11.78
C ASN A 156 10.35 -10.72 11.32
N VAL A 157 9.51 -9.79 10.86
CA VAL A 157 9.93 -8.45 10.45
C VAL A 157 9.06 -7.45 11.18
N VAL A 158 9.69 -6.56 11.93
CA VAL A 158 9.02 -5.45 12.61
C VAL A 158 9.54 -4.14 12.06
N MET A 159 8.65 -3.24 11.70
CA MET A 159 8.98 -1.91 11.22
C MET A 159 8.01 -0.90 11.83
N ASP A 160 8.56 0.20 12.35
CA ASP A 160 7.80 1.27 12.97
C ASP A 160 7.81 2.53 12.11
N ASP A 161 6.73 3.33 12.22
CA ASP A 161 6.55 4.62 11.55
C ASP A 161 6.92 4.56 10.05
N LEU A 162 6.24 3.67 9.32
CA LEU A 162 6.55 3.42 7.93
C LEU A 162 5.54 4.04 6.96
N THR A 163 6.04 4.47 5.81
CA THR A 163 5.25 4.75 4.61
C THR A 163 5.39 3.58 3.64
N TYR A 164 4.30 3.18 3.01
CA TYR A 164 4.32 2.08 2.07
C TYR A 164 3.64 2.44 0.75
N VAL A 165 4.08 1.78 -0.32
CA VAL A 165 3.46 1.82 -1.65
C VAL A 165 3.23 0.38 -2.13
N ILE A 166 2.02 0.11 -2.59
CA ILE A 166 1.66 -1.13 -3.29
C ILE A 166 1.37 -0.76 -4.74
N HIS A 167 2.33 -1.05 -5.63
CA HIS A 167 2.31 -0.57 -7.01
C HIS A 167 1.16 -1.18 -7.82
N GLU A 168 0.90 -2.48 -7.68
CA GLU A 168 -0.17 -3.18 -8.39
C GLU A 168 -1.55 -2.57 -8.11
N ALA A 169 -1.80 -2.20 -6.87
CA ALA A 169 -3.03 -1.54 -6.46
C ALA A 169 -3.00 -0.02 -6.65
N SER A 170 -1.85 0.53 -7.06
CA SER A 170 -1.59 1.97 -7.17
C SER A 170 -2.02 2.73 -5.92
N LEU A 171 -1.61 2.23 -4.75
CA LEU A 171 -1.94 2.81 -3.46
C LEU A 171 -0.69 3.10 -2.63
N ARG A 172 -0.80 4.11 -1.79
CA ARG A 172 0.17 4.45 -0.75
C ARG A 172 -0.50 4.56 0.60
N GLY A 173 0.27 4.41 1.64
CA GLY A 173 -0.22 4.56 2.99
C GLY A 173 0.86 4.80 4.01
N TYR A 174 0.42 5.00 5.24
CA TYR A 174 1.26 5.09 6.43
C TYR A 174 0.81 4.00 7.40
N ALA A 175 1.73 3.46 8.15
CA ALA A 175 1.43 2.61 9.28
C ALA A 175 2.37 2.93 10.44
N LYS A 176 1.85 2.94 11.67
CA LYS A 176 2.65 3.16 12.87
C LYS A 176 3.50 1.95 13.20
N ASN A 177 2.97 0.76 12.98
CA ASN A 177 3.69 -0.48 13.19
C ASN A 177 3.26 -1.54 12.17
N LEU A 178 4.21 -2.23 11.62
CA LEU A 178 4.04 -3.42 10.80
C LEU A 178 4.81 -4.56 11.46
N ASN A 179 4.12 -5.66 11.71
CA ASN A 179 4.72 -6.90 12.20
C ASN A 179 4.29 -8.06 11.31
N ARG A 180 5.27 -8.71 10.68
CA ARG A 180 5.08 -9.92 9.88
C ARG A 180 5.72 -11.10 10.60
N THR A 181 4.96 -12.17 10.81
CA THR A 181 5.43 -13.43 11.40
C THR A 181 5.69 -14.51 10.33
N ASP A 182 6.42 -15.54 10.69
CA ASP A 182 6.71 -16.70 9.85
C ASP A 182 5.45 -17.49 9.44
N GLU A 183 4.40 -17.41 10.25
CA GLU A 183 3.09 -18.02 9.96
C GLU A 183 2.30 -17.31 8.84
N GLY A 184 2.94 -16.46 8.05
CA GLY A 184 2.27 -15.70 6.97
C GLY A 184 1.25 -14.67 7.46
N LYS A 185 1.28 -14.34 8.76
CA LYS A 185 0.41 -13.32 9.35
C LYS A 185 1.11 -11.97 9.35
N ILE A 186 0.39 -10.94 8.89
CA ILE A 186 0.86 -9.57 8.92
C ILE A 186 -0.13 -8.76 9.75
N LYS A 187 0.38 -8.10 10.78
CA LYS A 187 -0.38 -7.18 11.60
C LYS A 187 0.12 -5.76 11.36
N ILE A 188 -0.80 -4.86 11.04
CA ILE A 188 -0.53 -3.46 10.81
C ILE A 188 -1.39 -2.65 11.77
N VAL A 189 -0.79 -1.70 12.47
CA VAL A 189 -1.44 -0.89 13.50
C VAL A 189 -1.43 0.58 13.10
N GLU A 190 -2.54 1.26 13.36
CA GLU A 190 -2.74 2.67 13.03
C GLU A 190 -2.35 2.98 11.57
N ALA A 191 -3.05 2.34 10.64
CA ALA A 191 -2.75 2.46 9.23
C ALA A 191 -3.70 3.42 8.50
N SER A 192 -3.18 4.01 7.44
CA SER A 192 -3.98 4.75 6.47
C SER A 192 -3.57 4.35 5.05
N TYR A 193 -4.49 4.44 4.11
CA TYR A 193 -4.14 4.33 2.70
C TYR A 193 -4.97 5.27 1.81
N SER A 194 -4.40 5.61 0.67
CA SER A 194 -5.03 6.42 -0.37
C SER A 194 -4.42 6.06 -1.73
N THR A 195 -5.18 6.28 -2.81
CA THR A 195 -4.67 6.23 -4.19
C THR A 195 -4.39 7.62 -4.75
N CYS A 196 -4.50 8.65 -3.92
CA CYS A 196 -4.19 10.02 -4.32
C CYS A 196 -2.68 10.23 -4.48
N GLU A 197 -2.31 11.21 -5.30
CA GLU A 197 -0.94 11.69 -5.42
C GLU A 197 -0.31 11.94 -4.04
N PRO A 198 1.01 11.71 -3.85
CA PRO A 198 1.71 12.07 -2.63
C PRO A 198 1.49 13.55 -2.26
N GLY A 199 1.11 13.79 -1.00
CA GLY A 199 0.74 15.13 -0.51
C GLY A 199 -0.71 15.55 -0.76
N ASP A 200 -1.48 14.79 -1.55
CA ASP A 200 -2.93 15.02 -1.69
C ASP A 200 -3.70 14.21 -0.65
N SER A 201 -4.61 14.86 0.07
CA SER A 201 -5.49 14.27 1.09
C SER A 201 -6.97 14.32 0.67
N SER A 202 -7.26 14.32 -0.64
CA SER A 202 -8.64 14.35 -1.14
C SER A 202 -9.49 13.24 -0.52
N TRP A 203 -8.91 12.05 -0.32
CA TRP A 203 -9.51 11.00 0.49
C TRP A 203 -8.43 10.08 1.11
N LYS A 204 -8.75 9.51 2.26
CA LYS A 204 -7.94 8.48 2.92
C LYS A 204 -8.84 7.53 3.71
N LEU A 205 -8.50 6.26 3.72
CA LEU A 205 -9.04 5.30 4.68
C LEU A 205 -8.05 5.20 5.84
N ILE A 206 -8.56 5.31 7.05
CA ILE A 206 -7.79 5.20 8.30
C ILE A 206 -8.33 4.00 9.05
N THR A 207 -7.47 3.23 9.70
CA THR A 207 -7.85 2.08 10.48
C THR A 207 -6.95 1.91 11.69
N ASP A 208 -7.49 1.40 12.78
CA ASP A 208 -6.70 1.10 13.98
C ASP A 208 -5.84 -0.15 13.79
N GLN A 209 -6.37 -1.15 13.06
CA GLN A 209 -5.68 -2.42 12.90
C GLN A 209 -6.10 -3.14 11.63
N ILE A 210 -5.11 -3.69 10.93
CA ILE A 210 -5.29 -4.65 9.84
C ILE A 210 -4.55 -5.93 10.23
N GLU A 211 -5.24 -7.06 10.15
CA GLU A 211 -4.65 -8.39 10.28
C GLU A 211 -4.83 -9.13 8.96
N ILE A 212 -3.73 -9.47 8.32
CA ILE A 212 -3.70 -10.24 7.07
C ILE A 212 -3.23 -11.64 7.41
N ASP A 213 -4.01 -12.63 7.05
CA ASP A 213 -3.67 -14.04 7.14
C ASP A 213 -3.57 -14.59 5.72
N GLN A 214 -2.33 -14.76 5.26
CA GLN A 214 -2.03 -15.19 3.90
C GLN A 214 -2.46 -16.64 3.64
N ASP A 215 -2.38 -17.51 4.64
CA ASP A 215 -2.76 -18.92 4.53
C ASP A 215 -4.26 -19.07 4.37
N SER A 216 -5.04 -18.38 5.19
CA SER A 216 -6.49 -18.37 5.06
C SER A 216 -6.99 -17.51 3.90
N GLY A 217 -6.17 -16.57 3.40
CA GLY A 217 -6.51 -15.64 2.33
C GLY A 217 -7.50 -14.55 2.74
N TRP A 218 -7.46 -14.13 3.99
CA TRP A 218 -8.34 -13.10 4.52
C TRP A 218 -7.56 -11.96 5.17
N ALA A 219 -8.08 -10.75 5.00
CA ALA A 219 -7.72 -9.60 5.82
C ALA A 219 -8.90 -9.17 6.69
N THR A 220 -8.60 -8.88 7.95
CA THR A 220 -9.53 -8.32 8.93
C THR A 220 -9.12 -6.90 9.24
N VAL A 221 -10.04 -5.95 9.10
CA VAL A 221 -9.82 -4.53 9.34
C VAL A 221 -10.73 -4.08 10.48
N LYS A 222 -10.16 -3.39 11.47
CA LYS A 222 -10.90 -2.88 12.64
C LYS A 222 -10.92 -1.36 12.63
N ASN A 223 -12.10 -0.80 12.93
CA ASN A 223 -12.33 0.65 13.04
C ASN A 223 -11.89 1.41 11.77
N ALA A 224 -12.33 0.93 10.62
CA ALA A 224 -12.05 1.60 9.37
C ALA A 224 -12.91 2.85 9.22
N ARG A 225 -12.29 3.99 8.94
CA ARG A 225 -12.93 5.29 8.73
C ARG A 225 -12.49 5.86 7.40
N LEU A 226 -13.45 6.21 6.56
CA LEU A 226 -13.20 6.92 5.32
C LEU A 226 -13.33 8.42 5.56
N ASP A 227 -12.23 9.14 5.36
CA ASP A 227 -12.18 10.59 5.39
C ASP A 227 -12.09 11.14 3.95
N VAL A 228 -12.87 12.17 3.67
CA VAL A 228 -12.81 12.95 2.43
C VAL A 228 -12.54 14.40 2.80
N LYS A 229 -11.39 14.94 2.36
CA LYS A 229 -10.90 16.26 2.78
C LYS A 229 -10.93 16.42 4.31
N ASP A 230 -10.40 15.41 5.01
CA ASP A 230 -10.34 15.32 6.47
C ASP A 230 -11.69 15.29 7.20
N ILE A 231 -12.81 15.15 6.47
CA ILE A 231 -14.15 14.97 7.04
C ILE A 231 -14.49 13.49 7.03
N PRO A 232 -14.80 12.88 8.20
CA PRO A 232 -15.21 11.48 8.27
C PRO A 232 -16.60 11.29 7.64
N ILE A 233 -16.66 10.47 6.60
CA ILE A 233 -17.90 10.21 5.84
C ILE A 233 -18.51 8.86 6.23
N PHE A 234 -17.67 7.83 6.36
CA PHE A 234 -18.11 6.47 6.71
C PHE A 234 -17.24 5.88 7.80
N PHE A 235 -17.86 5.03 8.63
CA PHE A 235 -17.19 4.27 9.66
C PHE A 235 -17.67 2.81 9.63
N PHE A 236 -16.68 1.89 9.62
CA PHE A 236 -16.91 0.45 9.66
C PHE A 236 -16.15 -0.11 10.86
N PRO A 237 -16.83 -0.56 11.92
CA PRO A 237 -16.15 -1.09 13.11
C PRO A 237 -15.38 -2.38 12.82
N TYR A 238 -15.85 -3.14 11.85
CA TYR A 238 -15.24 -4.40 11.45
C TYR A 238 -15.50 -4.69 9.97
N LEU A 239 -14.43 -5.01 9.23
CA LEU A 239 -14.49 -5.48 7.86
C LEU A 239 -13.64 -6.75 7.74
N LYS A 240 -14.13 -7.72 7.00
CA LYS A 240 -13.36 -8.90 6.61
C LYS A 240 -13.40 -9.01 5.08
N VAL A 241 -12.23 -8.94 4.45
CA VAL A 241 -12.10 -8.91 2.99
C VAL A 241 -11.16 -10.01 2.53
N PRO A 242 -11.43 -10.69 1.41
CA PRO A 242 -10.49 -11.62 0.83
C PRO A 242 -9.31 -10.85 0.23
N ILE A 243 -8.09 -11.37 0.38
CA ILE A 243 -6.87 -10.82 -0.21
C ILE A 243 -6.47 -11.54 -1.50
N ASP A 244 -7.18 -12.58 -1.86
CA ASP A 244 -6.98 -13.36 -3.08
C ASP A 244 -8.21 -13.26 -4.00
N GLN A 245 -8.18 -13.96 -5.13
CA GLN A 245 -9.26 -13.94 -6.13
C GLN A 245 -10.41 -14.91 -5.82
N ARG A 246 -10.52 -15.40 -4.58
CA ARG A 246 -11.63 -16.26 -4.19
C ARG A 246 -12.96 -15.53 -4.23
N ARG A 247 -13.98 -16.24 -4.63
CA ARG A 247 -15.36 -15.73 -4.56
C ARG A 247 -15.85 -15.81 -3.12
N SER A 248 -16.21 -14.68 -2.54
CA SER A 248 -16.76 -14.63 -1.17
C SER A 248 -18.04 -13.82 -1.13
N SER A 249 -18.99 -14.25 -0.31
CA SER A 249 -20.20 -13.47 -0.05
C SER A 249 -19.86 -12.17 0.67
N GLY A 250 -20.55 -11.09 0.30
CA GLY A 250 -20.32 -9.80 0.91
C GLY A 250 -21.18 -8.68 0.30
N LEU A 251 -21.07 -7.51 0.89
CA LEU A 251 -21.64 -6.29 0.33
C LEU A 251 -20.79 -5.85 -0.86
N LEU A 252 -21.42 -5.60 -1.98
CA LEU A 252 -20.80 -4.89 -3.10
C LEU A 252 -20.92 -3.40 -2.89
N PHE A 253 -20.22 -2.63 -3.71
CA PHE A 253 -20.31 -1.18 -3.63
C PHE A 253 -21.73 -0.69 -3.90
N PRO A 254 -22.25 0.22 -3.06
CA PRO A 254 -23.55 0.82 -3.29
C PRO A 254 -23.51 1.72 -4.54
N ASP A 255 -24.60 1.71 -5.29
CA ASP A 255 -24.86 2.69 -6.34
C ASP A 255 -25.70 3.82 -5.72
N ILE A 256 -25.14 5.02 -5.69
CA ILE A 256 -25.75 6.19 -5.07
C ILE A 256 -25.96 7.24 -6.15
N ASN A 257 -27.22 7.53 -6.45
CA ASN A 257 -27.62 8.54 -7.41
C ASN A 257 -28.42 9.65 -6.72
N ILE A 258 -28.11 10.89 -7.07
CA ILE A 258 -28.90 12.06 -6.64
C ILE A 258 -29.63 12.59 -7.85
N ASN A 259 -30.95 12.49 -7.81
CA ASN A 259 -31.81 12.97 -8.88
C ASN A 259 -32.68 14.11 -8.36
N THR A 260 -32.83 15.17 -9.15
CA THR A 260 -33.63 16.34 -8.80
C THR A 260 -35.11 16.02 -8.71
N GLU A 261 -35.57 14.93 -9.35
CA GLU A 261 -37.00 14.54 -9.36
C GLU A 261 -37.35 13.60 -8.19
N ASN A 262 -36.46 12.64 -7.86
CA ASN A 262 -36.71 11.57 -6.88
C ASN A 262 -35.85 11.66 -5.60
N GLY A 263 -34.95 12.64 -5.54
CA GLY A 263 -34.05 12.79 -4.38
C GLY A 263 -32.87 11.81 -4.38
N LEU A 264 -32.58 11.25 -3.22
CA LEU A 264 -31.47 10.31 -3.00
C LEU A 264 -31.93 8.87 -3.32
N ASP A 265 -31.28 8.25 -4.28
CA ASP A 265 -31.52 6.88 -4.74
C ASP A 265 -30.29 6.03 -4.39
N ILE A 266 -30.44 5.05 -3.50
CA ILE A 266 -29.38 4.17 -3.04
C ILE A 266 -29.74 2.73 -3.38
N THR A 267 -28.86 2.07 -4.14
CA THR A 267 -28.94 0.62 -4.37
C THR A 267 -27.73 -0.04 -3.71
N GLN A 268 -27.99 -0.98 -2.80
CA GLN A 268 -26.93 -1.74 -2.10
C GLN A 268 -26.91 -3.19 -2.57
N PRO A 269 -26.06 -3.57 -3.54
CA PRO A 269 -25.97 -4.96 -3.95
C PRO A 269 -25.29 -5.82 -2.87
N ILE A 270 -25.84 -7.01 -2.65
CA ILE A 270 -25.32 -8.05 -1.77
C ILE A 270 -25.02 -9.25 -2.64
N TYR A 271 -23.74 -9.61 -2.73
CA TYR A 271 -23.32 -10.81 -3.44
C TYR A 271 -23.33 -12.01 -2.50
N TRP A 272 -23.94 -13.10 -2.93
CA TRP A 272 -24.05 -14.33 -2.17
C TRP A 272 -23.45 -15.48 -2.96
N ASN A 273 -22.27 -15.94 -2.54
CA ASN A 273 -21.64 -17.15 -3.08
C ASN A 273 -22.25 -18.39 -2.44
N LEU A 274 -23.20 -19.01 -3.14
CA LEU A 274 -23.98 -20.14 -2.63
C LEU A 274 -23.25 -21.48 -2.83
N ALA A 275 -22.54 -21.63 -3.96
CA ALA A 275 -21.78 -22.84 -4.29
C ALA A 275 -20.71 -22.52 -5.34
N PRO A 276 -19.75 -23.41 -5.60
CA PRO A 276 -18.69 -23.19 -6.59
C PRO A 276 -19.19 -22.83 -8.00
N ASN A 277 -20.39 -23.27 -8.35
CA ASN A 277 -20.96 -23.14 -9.70
C ASN A 277 -22.17 -22.21 -9.80
N TYR A 278 -22.67 -21.66 -8.68
CA TYR A 278 -23.77 -20.70 -8.68
C TYR A 278 -23.72 -19.72 -7.52
N ASP A 279 -24.19 -18.53 -7.77
CA ASP A 279 -24.27 -17.40 -6.84
C ASP A 279 -25.55 -16.61 -7.06
N ALA A 280 -25.81 -15.66 -6.20
CA ALA A 280 -26.90 -14.72 -6.31
C ALA A 280 -26.43 -13.30 -5.93
N THR A 281 -26.96 -12.32 -6.61
CA THR A 281 -26.83 -10.92 -6.20
C THR A 281 -28.21 -10.33 -5.91
N ILE A 282 -28.41 -9.86 -4.70
CA ILE A 282 -29.65 -9.21 -4.27
C ILE A 282 -29.34 -7.70 -4.13
N ALA A 283 -30.09 -6.86 -4.82
CA ALA A 283 -29.85 -5.42 -4.85
C ALA A 283 -31.05 -4.63 -4.32
N PRO A 284 -31.25 -4.53 -2.99
CA PRO A 284 -32.27 -3.66 -2.42
C PRO A 284 -31.99 -2.21 -2.79
N ARG A 285 -33.07 -1.48 -3.15
CA ARG A 285 -33.04 -0.09 -3.58
C ARG A 285 -33.96 0.73 -2.71
N VAL A 286 -33.49 1.89 -2.30
CA VAL A 286 -34.24 2.89 -1.54
C VAL A 286 -34.21 4.20 -2.32
N ILE A 287 -35.38 4.79 -2.49
CA ILE A 287 -35.58 6.06 -3.23
C ILE A 287 -36.25 7.06 -2.29
#